data_792fa24fbbd554c2489452ef85a32b1d
#
_entry.id   792fa24fbbd554c2489452ef85a32b1d
#
_cell.length_a   1.000
_cell.length_b   1.000
_cell.length_c   1.000
_cell.angle_alpha   90.00
_cell.angle_beta   90.00
_cell.angle_gamma   90.00
#
_symmetry.space_group_name_H-M   'P 1'
#
loop_
_entity.id
_entity.type
_entity.pdbx_description
1 polymer ?
#
loop_
_entity_poly.entity_id
_entity_poly.type
_entity_poly.pdbx_seq_one_letter_code
_entity_poly.pdbx_strand_id
1 'polypeptide(L)'
;MSLLTAKAIGKNFGGVVALNDVSLTVEKGEIVGMIGPNGSGKTTFINNLSGLYAPSNGEFIFNEENITGLAAHVVTAKGISRTFQNLRVFPNISVLENVLVGLHCRINVSLWDVYFRFLKTRKAESQAKEKAMAVLEVADLASRKNDLAKNLPYGKQRLLEICRAIVSDPYLLLLDEPCAGMNPVEMDELADFIKVLQKKGITVFVIEHNMRFIMSVAERIIVLANGAKFQEGTPAQIQNDKKVQAIYLGDEGDI
;
A
#
# COMPACT_ATOMS: atom_id res chain seq x y z
N MET A 1 -18.73 1.34 7.10
CA MET A 1 -18.39 2.76 7.37
C MET A 1 -17.17 3.10 6.57
N SER A 2 -17.27 4.03 5.61
CA SER A 2 -16.21 4.32 4.67
C SER A 2 -14.97 4.86 5.39
N LEU A 3 -13.82 4.22 5.18
CA LEU A 3 -12.53 4.67 5.70
C LEU A 3 -11.91 5.74 4.80
N LEU A 4 -12.04 5.55 3.47
CA LEU A 4 -11.54 6.47 2.46
C LEU A 4 -12.66 6.79 1.47
N THR A 5 -12.83 8.06 1.15
CA THR A 5 -13.68 8.53 0.07
C THR A 5 -12.87 9.44 -0.84
N ALA A 6 -12.79 9.10 -2.11
CA ALA A 6 -12.28 9.95 -3.17
C ALA A 6 -13.49 10.50 -3.95
N LYS A 7 -13.58 11.83 -4.09
CA LYS A 7 -14.68 12.51 -4.79
C LYS A 7 -14.13 13.33 -5.94
N ALA A 8 -14.55 12.98 -7.14
CA ALA A 8 -14.27 13.74 -8.37
C ALA A 8 -12.77 14.06 -8.57
N ILE A 9 -11.89 13.09 -8.27
CA ILE A 9 -10.44 13.28 -8.36
C ILE A 9 -10.02 13.46 -9.81
N GLY A 10 -9.42 14.60 -10.09
CA GLY A 10 -8.81 14.92 -11.37
C GLY A 10 -7.35 15.31 -11.20
N LYS A 11 -6.52 14.98 -12.19
CA LYS A 11 -5.12 15.37 -12.25
C LYS A 11 -4.67 15.67 -13.67
N ASN A 12 -4.17 16.87 -13.87
CA ASN A 12 -3.60 17.33 -15.12
C ASN A 12 -2.09 17.56 -14.96
N PHE A 13 -1.32 17.16 -15.95
CA PHE A 13 0.10 17.46 -16.10
C PHE A 13 0.28 18.23 -17.40
N GLY A 14 0.35 19.56 -17.32
CA GLY A 14 0.34 20.41 -18.52
C GLY A 14 -0.92 20.13 -19.37
N GLY A 15 -0.73 19.68 -20.61
CA GLY A 15 -1.83 19.34 -21.54
C GLY A 15 -2.39 17.92 -21.41
N VAL A 16 -1.82 17.07 -20.51
CA VAL A 16 -2.24 15.67 -20.36
C VAL A 16 -3.16 15.52 -19.16
N VAL A 17 -4.39 15.02 -19.40
CA VAL A 17 -5.35 14.66 -18.35
C VAL A 17 -5.05 13.23 -17.90
N ALA A 18 -4.42 13.08 -16.73
CA ALA A 18 -4.04 11.78 -16.18
C ALA A 18 -5.15 11.14 -15.34
N LEU A 19 -6.00 11.95 -14.68
CA LEU A 19 -7.21 11.52 -13.98
C LEU A 19 -8.35 12.49 -14.32
N ASN A 20 -9.53 11.93 -14.54
CA ASN A 20 -10.73 12.66 -14.87
C ASN A 20 -11.91 12.12 -14.04
N ASP A 21 -12.33 12.89 -13.04
CA ASP A 21 -13.53 12.63 -12.22
C ASP A 21 -13.57 11.22 -11.57
N VAL A 22 -12.45 10.78 -11.00
CA VAL A 22 -12.39 9.46 -10.33
C VAL A 22 -13.04 9.56 -8.95
N SER A 23 -14.16 8.85 -8.77
CA SER A 23 -14.88 8.77 -7.50
C SER A 23 -14.99 7.33 -7.03
N LEU A 24 -14.54 7.06 -5.78
CA LEU A 24 -14.59 5.74 -5.17
C LEU A 24 -14.61 5.83 -3.65
N THR A 25 -14.98 4.73 -3.01
CA THR A 25 -14.93 4.55 -1.55
C THR A 25 -14.15 3.30 -1.20
N VAL A 26 -13.56 3.27 0.00
CA VAL A 26 -12.94 2.06 0.59
C VAL A 26 -13.51 1.90 1.99
N GLU A 27 -14.09 0.74 2.26
CA GLU A 27 -14.64 0.41 3.57
C GLU A 27 -13.54 -0.05 4.54
N LYS A 28 -13.77 0.13 5.83
CA LYS A 28 -12.81 -0.31 6.86
C LYS A 28 -12.68 -1.83 6.88
N GLY A 29 -11.46 -2.33 6.82
CA GLY A 29 -11.16 -3.77 6.83
C GLY A 29 -11.38 -4.46 5.48
N GLU A 30 -11.59 -3.71 4.39
CA GLU A 30 -11.76 -4.22 3.04
C GLU A 30 -10.42 -4.37 2.32
N ILE A 31 -10.30 -5.38 1.44
CA ILE A 31 -9.23 -5.44 0.43
C ILE A 31 -9.81 -5.00 -0.91
N VAL A 32 -9.41 -3.79 -1.35
CA VAL A 32 -9.82 -3.23 -2.66
C VAL A 32 -8.67 -3.35 -3.64
N GLY A 33 -8.95 -3.92 -4.81
CA GLY A 33 -8.05 -3.94 -5.94
C GLY A 33 -8.32 -2.79 -6.91
N MET A 34 -7.27 -2.20 -7.48
CA MET A 34 -7.38 -1.28 -8.60
C MET A 34 -6.58 -1.82 -9.77
N ILE A 35 -7.25 -2.05 -10.89
CA ILE A 35 -6.66 -2.58 -12.12
C ILE A 35 -6.91 -1.63 -13.30
N GLY A 36 -6.26 -1.89 -14.41
CA GLY A 36 -6.41 -1.13 -15.66
C GLY A 36 -5.17 -1.21 -16.52
N PRO A 37 -5.24 -0.89 -17.82
CA PRO A 37 -4.09 -0.89 -18.72
C PRO A 37 -3.01 0.11 -18.29
N ASN A 38 -1.85 0.03 -18.94
CA ASN A 38 -0.77 0.99 -18.73
C ASN A 38 -1.26 2.40 -19.13
N GLY A 39 -0.87 3.41 -18.35
CA GLY A 39 -1.33 4.78 -18.59
C GLY A 39 -2.76 5.08 -18.14
N SER A 40 -3.52 4.13 -17.57
CA SER A 40 -4.90 4.37 -17.13
C SER A 40 -5.05 5.30 -15.91
N GLY A 41 -3.95 5.72 -15.28
CA GLY A 41 -3.97 6.66 -14.15
C GLY A 41 -3.80 6.05 -12.76
N LYS A 42 -3.62 4.73 -12.61
CA LYS A 42 -3.51 4.03 -11.32
C LYS A 42 -2.42 4.63 -10.42
N THR A 43 -1.20 4.72 -10.93
CA THR A 43 -0.05 5.30 -10.21
C THR A 43 -0.28 6.78 -9.89
N THR A 44 -0.95 7.52 -10.78
CA THR A 44 -1.32 8.91 -10.53
C THR A 44 -2.31 9.01 -9.38
N PHE A 45 -3.32 8.14 -9.33
CA PHE A 45 -4.29 8.10 -8.24
C PHE A 45 -3.63 7.84 -6.87
N ILE A 46 -2.79 6.81 -6.78
CA ILE A 46 -2.13 6.48 -5.50
C ILE A 46 -1.11 7.56 -5.08
N ASN A 47 -0.47 8.23 -6.04
CA ASN A 47 0.44 9.34 -5.78
C ASN A 47 -0.30 10.57 -5.22
N ASN A 48 -1.50 10.88 -5.75
CA ASN A 48 -2.36 11.93 -5.18
C ASN A 48 -2.82 11.57 -3.76
N LEU A 49 -3.30 10.33 -3.56
CA LEU A 49 -3.78 9.85 -2.26
C LEU A 49 -2.69 9.84 -1.20
N SER A 50 -1.48 9.41 -1.57
CA SER A 50 -0.34 9.35 -0.63
C SER A 50 0.35 10.70 -0.39
N GLY A 51 -0.15 11.80 -0.99
CA GLY A 51 0.40 13.15 -0.79
C GLY A 51 1.75 13.39 -1.48
N LEU A 52 2.09 12.60 -2.51
CA LEU A 52 3.29 12.85 -3.31
C LEU A 52 3.13 14.13 -4.15
N TYR A 53 1.91 14.36 -4.66
CA TYR A 53 1.47 15.61 -5.24
C TYR A 53 -0.06 15.77 -5.11
N ALA A 54 -0.53 17.03 -5.08
CA ALA A 54 -1.95 17.32 -4.94
C ALA A 54 -2.74 16.99 -6.22
N PRO A 55 -4.01 16.57 -6.13
CA PRO A 55 -4.91 16.52 -7.28
C PRO A 55 -5.13 17.93 -7.84
N SER A 56 -5.56 18.02 -9.10
CA SER A 56 -5.93 19.29 -9.74
C SER A 56 -7.33 19.75 -9.31
N ASN A 57 -8.23 18.77 -9.07
CA ASN A 57 -9.58 18.97 -8.55
C ASN A 57 -10.03 17.72 -7.78
N GLY A 58 -11.14 17.88 -7.06
CA GLY A 58 -11.70 16.83 -6.20
C GLY A 58 -11.09 16.79 -4.81
N GLU A 59 -11.57 15.86 -3.99
CA GLU A 59 -11.14 15.75 -2.59
C GLU A 59 -10.99 14.30 -2.13
N PHE A 60 -10.01 14.08 -1.25
CA PHE A 60 -9.83 12.84 -0.49
C PHE A 60 -10.27 13.07 0.96
N ILE A 61 -11.21 12.25 1.43
CA ILE A 61 -11.64 12.22 2.82
C ILE A 61 -11.20 10.89 3.41
N PHE A 62 -10.40 10.92 4.46
CA PHE A 62 -9.89 9.74 5.17
C PHE A 62 -10.25 9.82 6.63
N ASN A 63 -10.96 8.80 7.14
CA ASN A 63 -11.44 8.77 8.52
C ASN A 63 -12.14 10.09 8.92
N GLU A 64 -13.07 10.54 8.05
CA GLU A 64 -13.88 11.77 8.19
C GLU A 64 -13.09 13.10 8.07
N GLU A 65 -11.77 13.06 7.86
CA GLU A 65 -10.94 14.24 7.68
C GLU A 65 -10.54 14.45 6.22
N ASN A 66 -10.56 15.70 5.76
CA ASN A 66 -10.04 16.05 4.44
C ASN A 66 -8.50 16.00 4.45
N ILE A 67 -7.94 15.15 3.59
CA ILE A 67 -6.49 14.97 3.43
C ILE A 67 -5.95 15.48 2.08
N THR A 68 -6.78 16.15 1.31
CA THR A 68 -6.45 16.61 -0.04
C THR A 68 -5.24 17.53 -0.05
N GLY A 69 -4.23 17.18 -0.82
CA GLY A 69 -3.02 17.99 -0.98
C GLY A 69 -2.11 18.07 0.24
N LEU A 70 -2.38 17.29 1.29
CA LEU A 70 -1.46 17.17 2.42
C LEU A 70 -0.15 16.50 1.99
N ALA A 71 0.97 16.93 2.57
CA ALA A 71 2.27 16.33 2.31
C ALA A 71 2.33 14.87 2.80
N ALA A 72 3.12 14.03 2.13
CA ALA A 72 3.17 12.58 2.35
C ALA A 72 3.44 12.19 3.82
N HIS A 73 4.29 12.92 4.54
CA HIS A 73 4.56 12.65 5.95
C HIS A 73 3.34 12.90 6.84
N VAL A 74 2.50 13.88 6.50
CA VAL A 74 1.24 14.18 7.22
C VAL A 74 0.22 13.08 6.95
N VAL A 75 0.09 12.65 5.69
CA VAL A 75 -0.78 11.54 5.28
C VAL A 75 -0.39 10.25 6.01
N THR A 76 0.92 9.96 6.09
CA THR A 76 1.44 8.83 6.84
C THR A 76 1.14 8.92 8.35
N ALA A 77 1.29 10.12 8.94
CA ALA A 77 0.97 10.34 10.36
C ALA A 77 -0.53 10.11 10.67
N LYS A 78 -1.42 10.33 9.68
CA LYS A 78 -2.86 10.04 9.80
C LYS A 78 -3.19 8.54 9.67
N GLY A 79 -2.23 7.69 9.34
CA GLY A 79 -2.39 6.24 9.31
C GLY A 79 -2.56 5.64 7.92
N ILE A 80 -2.07 6.31 6.89
CA ILE A 80 -1.94 5.74 5.54
C ILE A 80 -0.48 5.39 5.31
N SER A 81 -0.17 4.10 5.17
CA SER A 81 1.17 3.63 4.79
C SER A 81 1.19 3.16 3.34
N ARG A 82 2.34 3.31 2.67
CA ARG A 82 2.52 2.91 1.28
C ARG A 82 3.82 2.15 1.09
N THR A 83 3.78 1.07 0.30
CA THR A 83 4.97 0.49 -0.34
C THR A 83 5.17 1.12 -1.72
N PHE A 84 6.37 0.99 -2.27
CA PHE A 84 6.68 1.52 -3.60
C PHE A 84 6.85 0.36 -4.60
N GLN A 85 6.65 0.64 -5.89
CA GLN A 85 6.84 -0.32 -6.97
C GLN A 85 8.25 -0.94 -6.93
N ASN A 86 9.29 -0.12 -6.80
CA ASN A 86 10.65 -0.59 -6.60
C ASN A 86 10.88 -0.96 -5.15
N LEU A 87 11.39 -2.16 -4.91
CA LEU A 87 11.75 -2.66 -3.58
C LEU A 87 12.69 -1.68 -2.85
N ARG A 88 12.28 -1.22 -1.68
CA ARG A 88 13.04 -0.25 -0.87
C ARG A 88 13.33 -0.79 0.52
N VAL A 89 14.12 -1.85 0.61
CA VAL A 89 14.70 -2.30 1.88
C VAL A 89 16.08 -1.67 2.09
N PHE A 90 16.51 -1.57 3.33
CA PHE A 90 17.89 -1.18 3.67
C PHE A 90 18.75 -2.43 3.66
N PRO A 91 19.59 -2.64 2.61
CA PRO A 91 20.22 -3.94 2.36
C PRO A 91 21.28 -4.32 3.39
N ASN A 92 21.92 -3.35 4.02
CA ASN A 92 23.08 -3.52 4.89
C ASN A 92 22.75 -3.47 6.40
N ILE A 93 21.48 -3.43 6.77
CA ILE A 93 21.03 -3.60 8.15
C ILE A 93 20.19 -4.88 8.27
N SER A 94 19.96 -5.33 9.50
CA SER A 94 19.23 -6.56 9.76
C SER A 94 17.74 -6.45 9.41
N VAL A 95 17.10 -7.60 9.29
CA VAL A 95 15.64 -7.72 9.10
C VAL A 95 14.89 -6.98 10.21
N LEU A 96 15.28 -7.17 11.46
CA LEU A 96 14.67 -6.48 12.60
C LEU A 96 14.85 -4.96 12.52
N GLU A 97 16.05 -4.49 12.23
CA GLU A 97 16.35 -3.06 12.11
C GLU A 97 15.55 -2.41 10.97
N ASN A 98 15.37 -3.11 9.83
CA ASN A 98 14.49 -2.64 8.75
C ASN A 98 13.08 -2.35 9.24
N VAL A 99 12.49 -3.24 10.05
CA VAL A 99 11.13 -3.04 10.59
C VAL A 99 11.11 -1.90 11.60
N LEU A 100 12.12 -1.81 12.47
CA LEU A 100 12.23 -0.74 13.47
C LEU A 100 12.29 0.66 12.86
N VAL A 101 12.90 0.81 11.66
CA VAL A 101 12.89 2.08 10.91
C VAL A 101 11.46 2.57 10.64
N GLY A 102 10.50 1.66 10.42
CA GLY A 102 9.09 2.01 10.19
C GLY A 102 8.40 2.68 11.38
N LEU A 103 8.94 2.55 12.59
CA LEU A 103 8.43 3.21 13.79
C LEU A 103 8.93 4.64 13.99
N HIS A 104 10.01 5.06 13.29
CA HIS A 104 10.59 6.39 13.48
C HIS A 104 9.63 7.55 13.19
N CYS A 105 8.67 7.37 12.29
CA CYS A 105 7.67 8.40 12.00
C CYS A 105 6.70 8.69 13.16
N ARG A 106 6.64 7.83 14.18
CA ARG A 106 5.77 7.99 15.35
C ARG A 106 6.51 8.25 16.66
N ILE A 107 7.85 8.14 16.66
CA ILE A 107 8.66 8.39 17.86
C ILE A 107 9.06 9.87 17.85
N ASN A 108 8.22 10.73 18.42
CA ASN A 108 8.61 12.09 18.77
C ASN A 108 9.56 12.05 19.99
N VAL A 109 10.85 11.82 19.74
CA VAL A 109 11.88 11.95 20.77
C VAL A 109 12.47 13.36 20.65
N SER A 110 12.14 14.24 21.59
CA SER A 110 12.83 15.51 21.76
C SER A 110 14.29 15.24 22.15
N LEU A 111 15.25 16.06 21.67
CA LEU A 111 16.66 15.98 22.09
C LEU A 111 16.82 16.04 23.62
N TRP A 112 15.91 16.72 24.32
CA TRP A 112 15.82 16.75 25.77
C TRP A 112 15.39 15.42 26.41
N ASP A 113 14.55 14.64 25.71
CA ASP A 113 14.13 13.30 26.15
C ASP A 113 15.28 12.28 26.09
N VAL A 114 16.22 12.43 25.16
CA VAL A 114 17.42 11.60 25.05
C VAL A 114 18.35 11.86 26.25
N TYR A 115 18.48 13.09 26.70
CA TYR A 115 19.42 13.46 27.77
C TYR A 115 18.92 13.14 29.18
N PHE A 116 17.60 13.20 29.42
CA PHE A 116 17.03 13.07 30.78
C PHE A 116 16.25 11.78 31.06
N ARG A 117 16.08 10.84 30.08
CA ARG A 117 15.16 9.72 30.21
C ARG A 117 15.72 8.35 29.85
N PHE A 118 16.89 8.01 30.35
CA PHE A 118 17.53 6.69 30.12
C PHE A 118 16.60 5.49 30.39
N LEU A 119 15.73 5.55 31.39
CA LEU A 119 14.78 4.47 31.74
C LEU A 119 13.54 4.44 30.83
N LYS A 120 13.02 5.61 30.39
CA LYS A 120 11.87 5.66 29.46
C LYS A 120 12.28 5.24 28.06
N THR A 121 13.49 5.55 27.65
CA THR A 121 14.05 5.14 26.34
C THR A 121 14.18 3.63 26.24
N ARG A 122 14.69 2.96 27.30
CA ARG A 122 14.78 1.48 27.31
C ARG A 122 13.43 0.78 27.22
N LYS A 123 12.39 1.31 27.90
CA LYS A 123 11.03 0.76 27.83
C LYS A 123 10.43 0.95 26.43
N ALA A 124 10.62 2.14 25.83
CA ALA A 124 10.16 2.42 24.48
C ALA A 124 10.87 1.55 23.42
N GLU A 125 12.18 1.34 23.56
CA GLU A 125 12.96 0.43 22.71
C GLU A 125 12.50 -1.03 22.83
N SER A 126 12.22 -1.50 24.06
CA SER A 126 11.69 -2.85 24.29
C SER A 126 10.34 -3.02 23.61
N GLN A 127 9.42 -2.07 23.78
CA GLN A 127 8.10 -2.09 23.16
C GLN A 127 8.20 -2.03 21.62
N ALA A 128 9.11 -1.22 21.07
CA ALA A 128 9.37 -1.15 19.64
C ALA A 128 9.87 -2.49 19.09
N LYS A 129 10.80 -3.15 19.80
CA LYS A 129 11.31 -4.47 19.42
C LYS A 129 10.23 -5.56 19.52
N GLU A 130 9.44 -5.56 20.57
CA GLU A 130 8.31 -6.51 20.73
C GLU A 130 7.31 -6.36 19.57
N LYS A 131 6.98 -5.12 19.22
CA LYS A 131 6.07 -4.83 18.10
C LYS A 131 6.66 -5.25 16.75
N ALA A 132 7.93 -4.94 16.51
CA ALA A 132 8.63 -5.35 15.31
C ALA A 132 8.71 -6.88 15.20
N MET A 133 8.98 -7.58 16.30
CA MET A 133 8.97 -9.04 16.33
C MET A 133 7.60 -9.64 16.03
N ALA A 134 6.52 -9.10 16.61
CA ALA A 134 5.16 -9.55 16.32
C ALA A 134 4.77 -9.40 14.84
N VAL A 135 5.25 -8.34 14.18
CA VAL A 135 5.06 -8.16 12.73
C VAL A 135 5.88 -9.18 11.92
N LEU A 136 7.14 -9.43 12.33
CA LEU A 136 8.01 -10.41 11.67
C LEU A 136 7.49 -11.85 11.83
N GLU A 137 6.87 -12.18 12.96
CA GLU A 137 6.22 -13.48 13.18
C GLU A 137 5.08 -13.71 12.18
N VAL A 138 4.27 -12.70 11.94
CA VAL A 138 3.16 -12.77 10.96
C VAL A 138 3.66 -13.01 9.53
N ALA A 139 4.85 -12.50 9.20
CA ALA A 139 5.47 -12.62 7.87
C ALA A 139 6.39 -13.86 7.74
N ASP A 140 6.48 -14.70 8.78
CA ASP A 140 7.44 -15.81 8.87
C ASP A 140 8.90 -15.38 8.63
N LEU A 141 9.26 -14.23 9.22
CA LEU A 141 10.62 -13.64 9.15
C LEU A 141 11.31 -13.58 10.52
N ALA A 142 10.64 -13.98 11.60
CA ALA A 142 11.15 -13.85 12.97
C ALA A 142 12.45 -14.64 13.21
N SER A 143 12.58 -15.83 12.60
CA SER A 143 13.79 -16.67 12.67
C SER A 143 15.01 -16.03 12.01
N ARG A 144 14.78 -15.13 11.06
CA ARG A 144 15.80 -14.43 10.27
C ARG A 144 16.04 -12.98 10.72
N LYS A 145 15.56 -12.59 11.89
CA LYS A 145 15.62 -11.22 12.41
C LYS A 145 17.00 -10.57 12.41
N ASN A 146 18.05 -11.38 12.57
CA ASN A 146 19.45 -10.92 12.62
C ASN A 146 20.16 -10.99 11.24
N ASP A 147 19.54 -11.60 10.24
CA ASP A 147 20.10 -11.66 8.88
C ASP A 147 20.13 -10.26 8.28
N LEU A 148 21.12 -9.97 7.43
CA LEU A 148 21.09 -8.76 6.61
C LEU A 148 19.96 -8.87 5.57
N ALA A 149 19.22 -7.79 5.36
CA ALA A 149 18.06 -7.80 4.45
C ALA A 149 18.43 -8.24 3.02
N LYS A 150 19.64 -7.90 2.53
CA LYS A 150 20.15 -8.32 1.21
C LYS A 150 20.30 -9.84 1.05
N ASN A 151 20.40 -10.59 2.14
CA ASN A 151 20.56 -12.04 2.14
C ASN A 151 19.22 -12.80 2.09
N LEU A 152 18.10 -12.07 2.14
CA LEU A 152 16.77 -12.66 1.97
C LEU A 152 16.49 -12.94 0.48
N PRO A 153 15.75 -14.01 0.13
CA PRO A 153 15.12 -14.17 -1.18
C PRO A 153 14.25 -12.96 -1.52
N TYR A 154 14.06 -12.67 -2.80
CA TYR A 154 13.34 -11.48 -3.26
C TYR A 154 11.92 -11.36 -2.67
N GLY A 155 11.13 -12.43 -2.70
CA GLY A 155 9.78 -12.45 -2.10
C GLY A 155 9.79 -12.12 -0.61
N LYS A 156 10.78 -12.63 0.14
CA LYS A 156 10.95 -12.33 1.57
C LYS A 156 11.39 -10.88 1.81
N GLN A 157 12.17 -10.27 0.91
CA GLN A 157 12.49 -8.84 0.98
C GLN A 157 11.23 -7.99 0.75
N ARG A 158 10.32 -8.41 -0.14
CA ARG A 158 9.04 -7.72 -0.36
C ARG A 158 8.14 -7.82 0.87
N LEU A 159 8.05 -9.00 1.51
CA LEU A 159 7.34 -9.14 2.79
C LEU A 159 7.95 -8.25 3.88
N LEU A 160 9.29 -8.14 3.94
CA LEU A 160 9.98 -7.25 4.90
C LEU A 160 9.64 -5.77 4.65
N GLU A 161 9.54 -5.35 3.40
CA GLU A 161 9.10 -3.98 3.05
C GLU A 161 7.69 -3.69 3.57
N ILE A 162 6.77 -4.65 3.40
CA ILE A 162 5.40 -4.52 3.93
C ILE A 162 5.42 -4.53 5.47
N CYS A 163 6.22 -5.39 6.11
CA CYS A 163 6.39 -5.39 7.57
C CYS A 163 6.80 -4.01 8.09
N ARG A 164 7.76 -3.35 7.41
CA ARG A 164 8.17 -1.98 7.74
C ARG A 164 7.03 -0.97 7.58
N ALA A 165 6.17 -1.13 6.58
CA ALA A 165 5.04 -0.24 6.36
C ALA A 165 3.93 -0.41 7.41
N ILE A 166 3.72 -1.64 7.92
CA ILE A 166 2.61 -1.95 8.84
C ILE A 166 2.98 -1.86 10.32
N VAL A 167 4.26 -1.83 10.68
CA VAL A 167 4.70 -1.79 12.09
C VAL A 167 4.18 -0.54 12.83
N SER A 168 3.81 0.51 12.12
CA SER A 168 3.18 1.71 12.65
C SER A 168 1.67 1.59 12.86
N ASP A 169 1.05 0.41 12.67
CA ASP A 169 -0.41 0.15 12.73
C ASP A 169 -1.20 1.13 11.85
N PRO A 170 -1.00 1.13 10.53
CA PRO A 170 -1.79 1.98 9.65
C PRO A 170 -3.25 1.50 9.60
N TYR A 171 -4.18 2.43 9.39
CA TYR A 171 -5.57 2.09 9.06
C TYR A 171 -5.71 1.65 7.62
N LEU A 172 -4.89 2.20 6.72
CA LEU A 172 -4.88 1.90 5.27
C LEU A 172 -3.46 1.62 4.80
N LEU A 173 -3.28 0.46 4.19
CA LEU A 173 -2.03 0.06 3.52
C LEU A 173 -2.23 0.15 2.00
N LEU A 174 -1.41 0.96 1.35
CA LEU A 174 -1.36 1.10 -0.10
C LEU A 174 -0.24 0.23 -0.65
N LEU A 175 -0.58 -0.74 -1.49
CA LEU A 175 0.36 -1.63 -2.17
C LEU A 175 0.40 -1.31 -3.67
N ASP A 176 1.56 -0.92 -4.16
CA ASP A 176 1.78 -0.51 -5.56
C ASP A 176 2.59 -1.60 -6.26
N GLU A 177 1.94 -2.40 -7.09
CA GLU A 177 2.47 -3.55 -7.82
C GLU A 177 3.33 -4.49 -6.93
N PRO A 178 2.76 -5.01 -5.83
CA PRO A 178 3.54 -5.77 -4.86
C PRO A 178 4.08 -7.10 -5.40
N CYS A 179 3.51 -7.64 -6.48
CA CYS A 179 3.91 -8.90 -7.09
C CYS A 179 5.02 -8.80 -8.13
N ALA A 180 5.48 -7.58 -8.46
CA ALA A 180 6.49 -7.39 -9.50
C ALA A 180 7.77 -8.21 -9.20
N GLY A 181 8.17 -9.07 -10.14
CA GLY A 181 9.36 -9.91 -10.02
C GLY A 181 9.23 -11.17 -9.14
N MET A 182 8.03 -11.46 -8.61
CA MET A 182 7.77 -12.64 -7.79
C MET A 182 7.36 -13.84 -8.64
N ASN A 183 7.79 -15.03 -8.20
CA ASN A 183 7.30 -16.29 -8.77
C ASN A 183 5.90 -16.64 -8.21
N PRO A 184 5.17 -17.64 -8.80
CA PRO A 184 3.82 -17.99 -8.35
C PRO A 184 3.71 -18.39 -6.88
N VAL A 185 4.70 -19.05 -6.31
CA VAL A 185 4.70 -19.49 -4.89
C VAL A 185 4.83 -18.27 -3.98
N GLU A 186 5.75 -17.36 -4.31
CA GLU A 186 5.94 -16.10 -3.56
C GLU A 186 4.69 -15.21 -3.63
N MET A 187 3.98 -15.20 -4.78
CA MET A 187 2.71 -14.47 -4.91
C MET A 187 1.61 -15.08 -4.02
N ASP A 188 1.52 -16.40 -3.94
CA ASP A 188 0.55 -17.07 -3.07
C ASP A 188 0.86 -16.79 -1.58
N GLU A 189 2.16 -16.82 -1.17
CA GLU A 189 2.58 -16.41 0.18
C GLU A 189 2.21 -14.94 0.49
N LEU A 190 2.42 -14.03 -0.45
CA LEU A 190 2.05 -12.63 -0.31
C LEU A 190 0.53 -12.46 -0.19
N ALA A 191 -0.25 -13.21 -0.98
CA ALA A 191 -1.71 -13.19 -0.93
C ALA A 191 -2.23 -13.61 0.46
N ASP A 192 -1.68 -14.68 1.02
CA ASP A 192 -2.05 -15.16 2.35
C ASP A 192 -1.64 -14.16 3.44
N PHE A 193 -0.45 -13.55 3.31
CA PHE A 193 -0.01 -12.51 4.23
C PHE A 193 -0.97 -11.31 4.23
N ILE A 194 -1.39 -10.82 3.06
CA ILE A 194 -2.36 -9.70 2.95
C ILE A 194 -3.70 -10.06 3.63
N LYS A 195 -4.21 -11.28 3.44
CA LYS A 195 -5.43 -11.74 4.10
C LYS A 195 -5.29 -11.79 5.64
N VAL A 196 -4.10 -12.16 6.14
CA VAL A 196 -3.82 -12.10 7.57
C VAL A 196 -3.82 -10.66 8.08
N LEU A 197 -3.26 -9.71 7.32
CA LEU A 197 -3.30 -8.29 7.67
C LEU A 197 -4.72 -7.75 7.75
N GLN A 198 -5.57 -8.11 6.78
CA GLN A 198 -7.00 -7.75 6.79
C GLN A 198 -7.70 -8.28 8.05
N LYS A 199 -7.50 -9.56 8.39
CA LYS A 199 -8.07 -10.17 9.61
C LYS A 199 -7.61 -9.45 10.89
N LYS A 200 -6.46 -8.79 10.86
CA LYS A 200 -5.96 -7.93 11.95
C LYS A 200 -6.55 -6.50 11.91
N GLY A 201 -7.47 -6.21 10.99
CA GLY A 201 -8.19 -4.94 10.87
C GLY A 201 -7.50 -3.89 10.00
N ILE A 202 -6.43 -4.24 9.26
CA ILE A 202 -5.79 -3.34 8.31
C ILE A 202 -6.59 -3.34 7.01
N THR A 203 -7.01 -2.18 6.55
CA THR A 203 -7.62 -2.00 5.23
C THR A 203 -6.51 -1.99 4.18
N VAL A 204 -6.70 -2.67 3.06
CA VAL A 204 -5.67 -2.78 2.02
C VAL A 204 -6.19 -2.29 0.68
N PHE A 205 -5.42 -1.42 0.04
CA PHE A 205 -5.68 -0.96 -1.32
C PHE A 205 -4.51 -1.39 -2.21
N VAL A 206 -4.79 -2.27 -3.17
CA VAL A 206 -3.77 -2.89 -4.02
C VAL A 206 -3.91 -2.41 -5.45
N ILE A 207 -2.84 -1.86 -6.03
CA ILE A 207 -2.73 -1.65 -7.47
C ILE A 207 -1.95 -2.82 -8.05
N GLU A 208 -2.52 -3.49 -9.01
CA GLU A 208 -1.89 -4.63 -9.67
C GLU A 208 -2.36 -4.80 -11.12
N HIS A 209 -1.50 -5.38 -11.94
CA HIS A 209 -1.83 -5.82 -13.29
C HIS A 209 -1.89 -7.36 -13.38
N ASN A 210 -1.40 -8.09 -12.38
CA ASN A 210 -1.51 -9.54 -12.31
C ASN A 210 -2.92 -9.95 -11.90
N MET A 211 -3.74 -10.35 -12.89
CA MET A 211 -5.14 -10.73 -12.67
C MET A 211 -5.29 -11.90 -11.73
N ARG A 212 -4.42 -12.93 -11.82
CA ARG A 212 -4.48 -14.10 -10.92
C ARG A 212 -4.34 -13.66 -9.47
N PHE A 213 -3.37 -12.82 -9.17
CA PHE A 213 -3.12 -12.34 -7.82
C PHE A 213 -4.27 -11.48 -7.31
N ILE A 214 -4.68 -10.46 -8.07
CA ILE A 214 -5.72 -9.53 -7.61
C ILE A 214 -7.06 -10.24 -7.37
N MET A 215 -7.41 -11.22 -8.23
CA MET A 215 -8.61 -12.05 -8.07
C MET A 215 -8.54 -12.94 -6.82
N SER A 216 -7.35 -13.29 -6.35
CA SER A 216 -7.17 -14.16 -5.17
C SER A 216 -7.27 -13.40 -3.85
N VAL A 217 -7.06 -12.07 -3.84
CA VAL A 217 -6.97 -11.27 -2.59
C VAL A 217 -8.07 -10.23 -2.46
N ALA A 218 -8.51 -9.59 -3.56
CA ALA A 218 -9.45 -8.50 -3.50
C ALA A 218 -10.89 -8.99 -3.25
N GLU A 219 -11.63 -8.25 -2.42
CA GLU A 219 -13.07 -8.44 -2.23
C GLU A 219 -13.88 -7.64 -3.26
N ARG A 220 -13.30 -6.51 -3.68
CA ARG A 220 -13.86 -5.61 -4.69
C ARG A 220 -12.74 -5.07 -5.56
N ILE A 221 -13.02 -4.93 -6.85
CA ILE A 221 -12.07 -4.46 -7.84
C ILE A 221 -12.64 -3.22 -8.53
N ILE A 222 -11.81 -2.21 -8.67
CA ILE A 222 -12.07 -0.97 -9.41
C ILE A 222 -11.22 -1.00 -10.67
N VAL A 223 -11.85 -0.83 -11.81
CA VAL A 223 -11.18 -0.77 -13.11
C VAL A 223 -11.04 0.69 -13.53
N LEU A 224 -9.80 1.11 -13.76
CA LEU A 224 -9.48 2.42 -14.34
C LEU A 224 -9.17 2.27 -15.83
N ALA A 225 -9.74 3.14 -16.65
CA ALA A 225 -9.41 3.27 -18.07
C ALA A 225 -9.42 4.74 -18.47
N ASN A 226 -8.43 5.18 -19.25
CA ASN A 226 -8.34 6.56 -19.76
C ASN A 226 -8.50 7.64 -18.66
N GLY A 227 -7.93 7.40 -17.50
CA GLY A 227 -7.99 8.33 -16.36
C GLY A 227 -9.31 8.36 -15.61
N ALA A 228 -10.29 7.54 -15.95
CA ALA A 228 -11.61 7.51 -15.30
C ALA A 228 -11.94 6.13 -14.71
N LYS A 229 -12.86 6.09 -13.73
CA LYS A 229 -13.41 4.84 -13.24
C LYS A 229 -14.32 4.24 -14.32
N PHE A 230 -13.92 3.09 -14.87
CA PHE A 230 -14.64 2.42 -15.93
C PHE A 230 -15.69 1.44 -15.38
N GLN A 231 -15.29 0.61 -14.40
CA GLN A 231 -16.14 -0.42 -13.82
C GLN A 231 -15.74 -0.68 -12.37
N GLU A 232 -16.67 -1.24 -11.59
CA GLU A 232 -16.44 -1.65 -10.23
C GLU A 232 -17.31 -2.86 -9.91
N GLY A 233 -16.77 -3.85 -9.19
CA GLY A 233 -17.52 -5.05 -8.85
C GLY A 233 -16.68 -6.07 -8.08
N THR A 234 -17.29 -7.22 -7.78
CA THR A 234 -16.56 -8.36 -7.21
C THR A 234 -15.59 -8.94 -8.24
N PRO A 235 -14.56 -9.70 -7.81
CA PRO A 235 -13.63 -10.37 -8.72
C PRO A 235 -14.35 -11.16 -9.82
N ALA A 236 -15.38 -11.93 -9.47
CA ALA A 236 -16.15 -12.72 -10.43
C ALA A 236 -16.91 -11.87 -11.46
N GLN A 237 -17.46 -10.72 -11.03
CA GLN A 237 -18.14 -9.78 -11.94
C GLN A 237 -17.15 -9.17 -12.92
N ILE A 238 -16.02 -8.69 -12.43
CA ILE A 238 -14.98 -8.07 -13.27
C ILE A 238 -14.38 -9.06 -14.26
N GLN A 239 -14.10 -10.30 -13.83
CA GLN A 239 -13.55 -11.34 -14.69
C GLN A 239 -14.46 -11.69 -15.86
N ASN A 240 -15.79 -11.69 -15.65
CA ASN A 240 -16.79 -12.05 -16.66
C ASN A 240 -17.31 -10.85 -17.46
N ASP A 241 -16.88 -9.63 -17.17
CA ASP A 241 -17.32 -8.43 -17.88
C ASP A 241 -16.60 -8.33 -19.23
N LYS A 242 -17.35 -8.50 -20.32
CA LYS A 242 -16.83 -8.41 -21.68
C LYS A 242 -16.23 -7.05 -22.02
N LYS A 243 -16.72 -5.97 -21.43
CA LYS A 243 -16.19 -4.62 -21.64
C LYS A 243 -14.84 -4.46 -20.98
N VAL A 244 -14.67 -5.03 -19.77
CA VAL A 244 -13.38 -5.06 -19.08
C VAL A 244 -12.37 -5.91 -19.88
N GLN A 245 -12.77 -7.09 -20.35
CA GLN A 245 -11.91 -7.93 -21.19
C GLN A 245 -11.47 -7.19 -22.47
N ALA A 246 -12.37 -6.46 -23.14
CA ALA A 246 -12.06 -5.71 -24.34
C ALA A 246 -11.00 -4.61 -24.14
N ILE A 247 -10.96 -3.97 -22.98
CA ILE A 247 -9.95 -2.96 -22.64
C ILE A 247 -8.53 -3.57 -22.61
N TYR A 248 -8.40 -4.80 -22.10
CA TYR A 248 -7.11 -5.49 -22.05
C TYR A 248 -6.72 -6.13 -23.37
N LEU A 249 -7.71 -6.59 -24.19
CA LEU A 249 -7.46 -7.18 -25.51
C LEU A 249 -7.19 -6.13 -26.58
N GLY A 250 -7.69 -4.90 -26.41
CA GLY A 250 -7.45 -3.79 -27.33
C GLY A 250 -6.02 -3.22 -27.25
N ASP A 251 -5.32 -3.41 -26.13
CA ASP A 251 -3.92 -2.99 -25.94
C ASP A 251 -2.90 -3.95 -26.62
N GLU A 252 -3.31 -5.18 -26.98
CA GLU A 252 -2.43 -6.15 -27.65
C GLU A 252 -2.45 -6.02 -29.20
N GLY A 253 -3.24 -5.11 -29.74
CA GLY A 253 -3.49 -4.96 -31.20
C GLY A 253 -2.63 -3.93 -31.94
N ASP A 254 -1.80 -3.15 -31.26
CA ASP A 254 -0.90 -2.15 -31.88
C ASP A 254 0.59 -2.51 -31.64
N ILE A 255 1.02 -3.66 -32.20
CA ILE A 255 2.43 -3.97 -32.42
C ILE A 255 2.64 -4.31 -33.90
#